data_1ef88636d6480700c4a44e0a3ad3aec3
#
_entry.id   1ef88636d6480700c4a44e0a3ad3aec3
#
_cell.length_a   1.000
_cell.length_b   1.000
_cell.length_c   1.000
_cell.angle_alpha   90.00
_cell.angle_beta   90.00
_cell.angle_gamma   90.00
#
_symmetry.space_group_name_H-M   'P 1'
#
loop_
_entity.id
_entity.type
_entity.pdbx_description
1 polymer ?
#
loop_
_entity_poly.entity_id
_entity_poly.type
_entity_poly.pdbx_seq_one_letter_code
_entity_poly.pdbx_strand_id
1 'polypeptide(L)'
;MEAYTTQMDAARKGIVTPQIKRVAEKEKMPVEKLMQLVAEGKVAICANKRHTCLDPEGVGSMLRTKINVNLGVSRDCKDYDIEMQKVMSAVHLGAEAIMDLSSHGNTQPFRQKLTSECPVMIGTVPVYDSVIHYQRDLATLTAKDFIDVIRLHAEDGVDFVTLHCGITRKTIEQIRKHKRKMNIVSRGGSLVFAWMSMTGEENPFYEYFDEILDICEEYDVTISLGDACRPGCLADATDVCQIEELVR
;
A
#
# COMPACT_ATOMS: atom_id res chain seq x y z
N MET A 1 13.52 -18.04 -17.94
CA MET A 1 12.16 -17.69 -17.44
C MET A 1 12.11 -18.08 -15.98
N GLU A 2 11.73 -17.16 -15.10
CA GLU A 2 11.50 -17.50 -13.70
C GLU A 2 10.40 -18.57 -13.60
N ALA A 3 10.53 -19.49 -12.67
CA ALA A 3 9.57 -20.60 -12.51
C ALA A 3 8.19 -20.09 -12.00
N TYR A 4 8.14 -18.90 -11.43
CA TYR A 4 6.93 -18.22 -10.90
C TYR A 4 7.08 -16.70 -10.97
N THR A 5 5.96 -15.97 -10.92
CA THR A 5 5.92 -14.50 -10.93
C THR A 5 5.77 -13.91 -9.53
N THR A 6 4.90 -14.47 -8.69
CA THR A 6 4.61 -13.98 -7.33
C THR A 6 4.63 -15.12 -6.31
N GLN A 7 4.65 -14.77 -5.01
CA GLN A 7 4.55 -15.77 -3.93
C GLN A 7 3.25 -16.60 -4.05
N MET A 8 2.15 -15.97 -4.47
CA MET A 8 0.89 -16.66 -4.71
C MET A 8 0.99 -17.62 -5.90
N ASP A 9 1.60 -17.19 -7.00
CA ASP A 9 1.83 -18.04 -8.18
C ASP A 9 2.73 -19.24 -7.84
N ALA A 10 3.80 -19.02 -7.07
CA ALA A 10 4.65 -20.08 -6.56
C ALA A 10 3.85 -21.11 -5.74
N ALA A 11 3.04 -20.62 -4.79
CA ALA A 11 2.22 -21.49 -3.94
C ALA A 11 1.21 -22.31 -4.75
N ARG A 12 0.56 -21.70 -5.75
CA ARG A 12 -0.37 -22.39 -6.67
C ARG A 12 0.31 -23.46 -7.55
N LYS A 13 1.58 -23.25 -7.88
CA LYS A 13 2.42 -24.21 -8.63
C LYS A 13 3.09 -25.25 -7.74
N GLY A 14 2.86 -25.21 -6.42
CA GLY A 14 3.51 -26.13 -5.47
C GLY A 14 5.00 -25.86 -5.25
N ILE A 15 5.47 -24.65 -5.55
CA ILE A 15 6.86 -24.23 -5.41
C ILE A 15 7.06 -23.60 -4.03
N VAL A 16 7.93 -24.19 -3.21
CA VAL A 16 8.31 -23.65 -1.91
C VAL A 16 9.42 -22.62 -2.09
N THR A 17 9.08 -21.33 -1.96
CA THR A 17 10.06 -20.24 -2.04
C THR A 17 10.82 -20.06 -0.72
N PRO A 18 11.99 -19.39 -0.71
CA PRO A 18 12.67 -19.02 0.54
C PRO A 18 11.79 -18.20 1.46
N GLN A 19 10.95 -17.29 0.91
CA GLN A 19 10.03 -16.44 1.66
C GLN A 19 8.93 -17.27 2.33
N ILE A 20 8.27 -18.18 1.61
CA ILE A 20 7.28 -19.11 2.17
C ILE A 20 7.88 -19.92 3.32
N LYS A 21 9.09 -20.45 3.13
CA LYS A 21 9.78 -21.25 4.16
C LYS A 21 10.07 -20.43 5.41
N ARG A 22 10.59 -19.20 5.21
CA ARG A 22 10.90 -18.30 6.32
C ARG A 22 9.66 -17.88 7.11
N VAL A 23 8.57 -17.54 6.43
CA VAL A 23 7.30 -17.18 7.09
C VAL A 23 6.73 -18.38 7.85
N ALA A 24 6.77 -19.60 7.28
CA ALA A 24 6.32 -20.81 7.97
C ALA A 24 7.09 -21.06 9.28
N GLU A 25 8.41 -20.84 9.26
CA GLU A 25 9.26 -20.93 10.46
C GLU A 25 8.85 -19.92 11.54
N LYS A 26 8.67 -18.64 11.16
CA LYS A 26 8.27 -17.56 12.07
C LYS A 26 6.89 -17.79 12.68
N GLU A 27 5.95 -18.29 11.88
CA GLU A 27 4.58 -18.57 12.32
C GLU A 27 4.42 -19.94 13.01
N LYS A 28 5.49 -20.74 13.07
CA LYS A 28 5.49 -22.11 13.60
C LYS A 28 4.40 -22.98 12.95
N MET A 29 4.22 -22.82 11.66
CA MET A 29 3.22 -23.48 10.84
C MET A 29 3.87 -24.43 9.84
N PRO A 30 3.26 -25.59 9.52
CA PRO A 30 3.74 -26.44 8.42
C PRO A 30 3.75 -25.68 7.09
N VAL A 31 4.82 -25.86 6.32
CA VAL A 31 5.00 -25.16 5.02
C VAL A 31 3.84 -25.42 4.08
N GLU A 32 3.35 -26.66 4.01
CA GLU A 32 2.23 -27.08 3.15
C GLU A 32 0.94 -26.34 3.54
N LYS A 33 0.73 -26.11 4.83
CA LYS A 33 -0.45 -25.37 5.33
C LYS A 33 -0.36 -23.89 4.96
N LEU A 34 0.81 -23.29 5.10
CA LEU A 34 1.04 -21.90 4.68
C LEU A 34 0.82 -21.73 3.17
N MET A 35 1.43 -22.64 2.37
CA MET A 35 1.26 -22.64 0.91
C MET A 35 -0.21 -22.72 0.50
N GLN A 36 -1.00 -23.59 1.15
CA GLN A 36 -2.44 -23.66 0.90
C GLN A 36 -3.13 -22.33 1.16
N LEU A 37 -2.83 -21.67 2.30
CA LEU A 37 -3.42 -20.37 2.65
C LEU A 37 -3.03 -19.27 1.65
N VAL A 38 -1.77 -19.25 1.19
CA VAL A 38 -1.30 -18.30 0.17
C VAL A 38 -1.97 -18.59 -1.18
N ALA A 39 -2.02 -19.83 -1.62
CA ALA A 39 -2.67 -20.24 -2.88
C ALA A 39 -4.17 -19.90 -2.91
N GLU A 40 -4.85 -20.01 -1.76
CA GLU A 40 -6.27 -19.66 -1.58
C GLU A 40 -6.51 -18.15 -1.43
N GLY A 41 -5.46 -17.31 -1.40
CA GLY A 41 -5.56 -15.86 -1.18
C GLY A 41 -5.95 -15.46 0.25
N LYS A 42 -5.78 -16.35 1.23
CA LYS A 42 -6.06 -16.09 2.64
C LYS A 42 -4.88 -15.51 3.40
N VAL A 43 -3.69 -15.61 2.83
CA VAL A 43 -2.44 -15.04 3.32
C VAL A 43 -1.70 -14.39 2.17
N ALA A 44 -1.21 -13.17 2.39
CA ALA A 44 -0.25 -12.49 1.54
C ALA A 44 1.14 -12.53 2.19
N ILE A 45 2.18 -12.70 1.39
CA ILE A 45 3.57 -12.52 1.79
C ILE A 45 4.07 -11.28 1.05
N CYS A 46 4.21 -10.17 1.75
CA CYS A 46 4.65 -8.91 1.17
C CYS A 46 6.18 -8.94 1.02
N ALA A 47 6.66 -9.22 -0.19
CA ALA A 47 8.08 -9.43 -0.44
C ALA A 47 8.45 -9.04 -1.87
N ASN A 48 8.70 -7.74 -2.09
CA ASN A 48 9.15 -7.25 -3.38
C ASN A 48 10.49 -7.90 -3.78
N LYS A 49 10.60 -8.32 -5.04
CA LYS A 49 11.80 -8.96 -5.60
C LYS A 49 13.07 -8.11 -5.46
N ARG A 50 12.94 -6.79 -5.35
CA ARG A 50 14.06 -5.84 -5.21
C ARG A 50 14.44 -5.54 -3.76
N HIS A 51 13.61 -5.91 -2.78
CA HIS A 51 13.90 -5.72 -1.36
C HIS A 51 14.77 -6.87 -0.84
N THR A 52 16.08 -6.80 -1.07
CA THR A 52 17.01 -7.93 -0.86
C THR A 52 17.37 -8.18 0.59
N CYS A 53 17.23 -7.21 1.50
CA CYS A 53 17.51 -7.36 2.92
C CYS A 53 16.28 -7.77 3.75
N LEU A 54 15.11 -7.96 3.13
CA LEU A 54 13.86 -8.30 3.79
C LEU A 54 13.94 -9.64 4.53
N ASP A 55 13.54 -9.66 5.79
CA ASP A 55 13.15 -10.85 6.54
C ASP A 55 11.63 -11.01 6.51
N PRO A 56 11.06 -11.76 5.55
CA PRO A 56 9.66 -11.67 5.16
C PRO A 56 8.69 -12.08 6.26
N GLU A 57 7.51 -11.48 6.23
CA GLU A 57 6.36 -11.79 7.08
C GLU A 57 5.14 -12.14 6.23
N GLY A 58 4.23 -12.92 6.80
CA GLY A 58 2.91 -13.16 6.21
C GLY A 58 1.83 -12.36 6.91
N VAL A 59 0.83 -11.91 6.17
CA VAL A 59 -0.34 -11.22 6.69
C VAL A 59 -1.60 -11.96 6.26
N GLY A 60 -2.45 -12.35 7.19
CA GLY A 60 -3.72 -13.02 6.87
C GLY A 60 -4.16 -14.05 7.90
N SER A 61 -4.99 -14.98 7.42
CA SER A 61 -5.69 -15.95 8.26
C SER A 61 -4.74 -16.91 8.97
N MET A 62 -4.99 -17.15 10.25
CA MET A 62 -4.25 -18.08 11.12
C MET A 62 -2.82 -17.65 11.47
N LEU A 63 -2.38 -16.48 11.04
CA LEU A 63 -1.08 -15.92 11.39
C LEU A 63 -1.22 -14.97 12.59
N ARG A 64 -0.10 -14.75 13.32
CA ARG A 64 -0.07 -13.72 14.36
C ARG A 64 -0.28 -12.33 13.77
N THR A 65 -0.81 -11.42 14.57
CA THR A 65 -0.98 -10.01 14.19
C THR A 65 0.39 -9.32 14.07
N LYS A 66 0.62 -8.61 12.97
CA LYS A 66 1.83 -7.82 12.72
C LYS A 66 1.63 -6.37 13.14
N ILE A 67 2.68 -5.77 13.65
CA ILE A 67 2.72 -4.34 13.99
C ILE A 67 3.28 -3.56 12.81
N ASN A 68 2.48 -2.65 12.28
CA ASN A 68 2.89 -1.70 11.25
C ASN A 68 3.07 -0.31 11.87
N VAL A 69 4.25 0.28 11.74
CA VAL A 69 4.58 1.60 12.29
C VAL A 69 4.56 2.65 11.18
N ASN A 70 3.72 3.66 11.36
CA ASN A 70 3.61 4.79 10.45
C ASN A 70 4.61 5.88 10.82
N LEU A 71 5.36 6.37 9.85
CA LEU A 71 6.31 7.48 9.99
C LEU A 71 6.49 8.18 8.64
N GLY A 72 7.39 9.15 8.56
CA GLY A 72 7.70 9.85 7.31
C GLY A 72 7.85 11.35 7.49
N VAL A 73 8.53 11.99 6.56
CA VAL A 73 8.74 13.43 6.57
C VAL A 73 7.50 14.19 6.11
N SER A 74 7.34 15.38 6.70
CA SER A 74 6.26 16.32 6.38
C SER A 74 6.83 17.73 6.17
N ARG A 75 5.93 18.68 5.86
CA ARG A 75 6.32 20.10 5.76
C ARG A 75 6.97 20.62 7.05
N ASP A 76 6.53 20.11 8.21
CA ASP A 76 6.93 20.58 9.54
C ASP A 76 8.12 19.78 10.12
N CYS A 77 8.36 18.57 9.62
CA CYS A 77 9.50 17.73 10.01
C CYS A 77 10.13 17.12 8.76
N LYS A 78 11.32 17.63 8.36
CA LYS A 78 11.97 17.32 7.08
C LYS A 78 13.26 16.51 7.23
N ASP A 79 13.57 16.03 8.42
CA ASP A 79 14.84 15.39 8.75
C ASP A 79 14.73 13.87 8.52
N TYR A 80 15.31 13.40 7.43
CA TYR A 80 15.36 11.98 7.08
C TYR A 80 16.23 11.14 8.03
N ASP A 81 17.25 11.73 8.66
CA ASP A 81 18.09 10.99 9.61
C ASP A 81 17.32 10.72 10.92
N ILE A 82 16.51 11.67 11.37
CA ILE A 82 15.59 11.45 12.48
C ILE A 82 14.54 10.39 12.10
N GLU A 83 13.98 10.45 10.91
CA GLU A 83 13.03 9.42 10.46
C GLU A 83 13.68 8.04 10.42
N MET A 84 14.92 7.91 9.93
CA MET A 84 15.63 6.64 9.93
C MET A 84 15.92 6.11 11.35
N GLN A 85 16.23 6.98 12.31
CA GLN A 85 16.36 6.60 13.72
C GLN A 85 15.05 6.05 14.28
N LYS A 86 13.89 6.63 13.92
CA LYS A 86 12.57 6.10 14.31
C LYS A 86 12.33 4.73 13.68
N VAL A 87 12.67 4.54 12.39
CA VAL A 87 12.60 3.24 11.72
C VAL A 87 13.38 2.18 12.50
N MET A 88 14.65 2.44 12.77
CA MET A 88 15.50 1.46 13.47
C MET A 88 15.03 1.20 14.89
N SER A 89 14.49 2.21 15.57
CA SER A 89 13.88 2.04 16.90
C SER A 89 12.63 1.16 16.84
N ALA A 90 11.75 1.37 15.83
CA ALA A 90 10.56 0.55 15.64
C ALA A 90 10.92 -0.92 15.34
N VAL A 91 11.90 -1.16 14.47
CA VAL A 91 12.42 -2.50 14.17
C VAL A 91 12.98 -3.17 15.42
N HIS A 92 13.79 -2.44 16.23
CA HIS A 92 14.33 -2.94 17.48
C HIS A 92 13.23 -3.32 18.50
N LEU A 93 12.12 -2.61 18.50
CA LEU A 93 10.95 -2.89 19.34
C LEU A 93 10.05 -4.00 18.78
N GLY A 94 10.39 -4.58 17.63
CA GLY A 94 9.70 -5.72 17.05
C GLY A 94 8.59 -5.38 16.05
N ALA A 95 8.61 -4.17 15.46
CA ALA A 95 7.72 -3.88 14.33
C ALA A 95 8.04 -4.80 13.15
N GLU A 96 7.02 -5.34 12.49
CA GLU A 96 7.15 -6.21 11.32
C GLU A 96 6.93 -5.47 10.00
N ALA A 97 6.42 -4.25 10.07
CA ALA A 97 6.24 -3.39 8.91
C ALA A 97 6.47 -1.91 9.27
N ILE A 98 6.99 -1.18 8.31
CA ILE A 98 7.11 0.28 8.33
C ILE A 98 6.30 0.84 7.17
N MET A 99 5.44 1.82 7.45
CA MET A 99 4.72 2.54 6.42
C MET A 99 5.28 3.96 6.29
N ASP A 100 5.97 4.21 5.19
CA ASP A 100 6.46 5.54 4.85
C ASP A 100 5.31 6.40 4.31
N LEU A 101 4.91 7.37 5.12
CA LEU A 101 3.88 8.36 4.81
C LEU A 101 4.47 9.72 4.43
N SER A 102 5.71 9.73 3.96
CA SER A 102 6.39 10.95 3.54
C SER A 102 5.56 11.73 2.51
N SER A 103 5.48 13.02 2.70
CA SER A 103 4.62 13.90 1.91
C SER A 103 5.26 15.25 1.60
N HIS A 104 6.59 15.32 1.68
CA HIS A 104 7.33 16.55 1.42
C HIS A 104 8.74 16.26 0.90
N GLY A 105 9.20 17.06 -0.04
CA GLY A 105 10.53 16.96 -0.65
C GLY A 105 10.68 15.78 -1.63
N ASN A 106 11.90 15.43 -1.95
CA ASN A 106 12.20 14.24 -2.76
C ASN A 106 12.22 13.00 -1.86
N THR A 107 11.16 12.20 -1.90
CA THR A 107 10.97 11.03 -1.04
C THR A 107 11.75 9.80 -1.51
N GLN A 108 12.11 9.73 -2.79
CA GLN A 108 12.73 8.55 -3.42
C GLN A 108 14.04 8.10 -2.73
N PRO A 109 15.01 8.98 -2.40
CA PRO A 109 16.23 8.54 -1.72
C PRO A 109 15.98 7.90 -0.36
N PHE A 110 14.98 8.40 0.39
CA PHE A 110 14.60 7.81 1.68
C PHE A 110 13.96 6.43 1.48
N ARG A 111 13.05 6.30 0.53
CA ARG A 111 12.40 5.03 0.17
C ARG A 111 13.43 3.98 -0.26
N GLN A 112 14.38 4.33 -1.11
CA GLN A 112 15.48 3.45 -1.51
C GLN A 112 16.38 3.06 -0.34
N LYS A 113 16.64 3.98 0.59
CA LYS A 113 17.37 3.68 1.81
C LYS A 113 16.60 2.69 2.70
N LEU A 114 15.29 2.86 2.87
CA LEU A 114 14.44 1.93 3.60
C LEU A 114 14.53 0.51 3.02
N THR A 115 14.34 0.35 1.72
CA THR A 115 14.34 -0.97 1.07
C THR A 115 15.73 -1.60 0.95
N SER A 116 16.79 -0.83 1.16
CA SER A 116 18.18 -1.34 1.17
C SER A 116 18.72 -1.69 2.55
N GLU A 117 18.21 -1.08 3.63
CA GLU A 117 18.77 -1.19 4.98
C GLU A 117 17.78 -1.77 6.01
N CYS A 118 16.47 -1.69 5.77
CA CYS A 118 15.46 -2.08 6.74
C CYS A 118 14.98 -3.52 6.48
N PRO A 119 15.10 -4.46 7.44
CA PRO A 119 14.76 -5.87 7.22
C PRO A 119 13.27 -6.20 7.36
N VAL A 120 12.38 -5.20 7.56
CA VAL A 120 10.94 -5.41 7.70
C VAL A 120 10.19 -4.92 6.48
N MET A 121 8.94 -5.35 6.29
CA MET A 121 8.11 -4.96 5.16
C MET A 121 7.99 -3.43 5.06
N ILE A 122 8.21 -2.88 3.88
CA ILE A 122 8.06 -1.45 3.60
C ILE A 122 6.79 -1.20 2.81
N GLY A 123 5.91 -0.37 3.37
CA GLY A 123 4.69 0.09 2.71
C GLY A 123 4.72 1.58 2.39
N THR A 124 3.98 1.99 1.38
CA THR A 124 3.84 3.40 0.98
C THR A 124 2.42 3.74 0.54
N VAL A 125 2.16 5.04 0.35
CA VAL A 125 0.91 5.56 -0.21
C VAL A 125 1.24 6.39 -1.47
N PRO A 126 1.32 5.78 -2.65
CA PRO A 126 1.82 6.43 -3.88
C PRO A 126 1.14 7.75 -4.22
N VAL A 127 -0.16 7.91 -3.93
CA VAL A 127 -0.88 9.16 -4.20
C VAL A 127 -0.28 10.38 -3.48
N TYR A 128 0.41 10.21 -2.35
CA TYR A 128 1.08 11.33 -1.68
C TYR A 128 2.27 11.82 -2.50
N ASP A 129 2.95 10.89 -3.13
CA ASP A 129 4.15 11.18 -3.93
C ASP A 129 3.79 11.72 -5.32
N SER A 130 2.63 11.38 -5.87
CA SER A 130 2.23 11.83 -7.21
C SER A 130 2.27 13.35 -7.36
N VAL A 131 1.79 14.11 -6.37
CA VAL A 131 1.82 15.58 -6.38
C VAL A 131 3.24 16.11 -6.19
N ILE A 132 4.02 15.46 -5.30
CA ILE A 132 5.37 15.91 -4.93
C ILE A 132 6.37 15.61 -6.04
N HIS A 133 6.30 14.42 -6.61
CA HIS A 133 7.21 13.95 -7.65
C HIS A 133 7.17 14.85 -8.88
N TYR A 134 5.98 15.18 -9.36
CA TYR A 134 5.83 16.02 -10.55
C TYR A 134 5.91 17.52 -10.27
N GLN A 135 5.81 17.95 -9.01
CA GLN A 135 5.82 19.37 -8.61
C GLN A 135 4.81 20.21 -9.43
N ARG A 136 3.66 19.63 -9.75
CA ARG A 136 2.57 20.25 -10.52
C ARG A 136 1.29 20.34 -9.70
N ASP A 137 0.41 21.24 -10.09
CA ASP A 137 -0.92 21.33 -9.49
C ASP A 137 -1.68 20.02 -9.68
N LEU A 138 -2.39 19.58 -8.65
CA LEU A 138 -3.17 18.33 -8.66
C LEU A 138 -4.10 18.22 -9.87
N ALA A 139 -4.74 19.31 -10.25
CA ALA A 139 -5.66 19.36 -11.41
C ALA A 139 -4.98 19.16 -12.78
N THR A 140 -3.65 19.25 -12.85
CA THR A 140 -2.88 19.07 -14.09
C THR A 140 -2.28 17.68 -14.22
N LEU A 141 -2.38 16.85 -13.18
CA LEU A 141 -1.95 15.46 -13.23
C LEU A 141 -2.92 14.64 -14.09
N THR A 142 -2.38 13.70 -14.84
CA THR A 142 -3.14 12.73 -15.63
C THR A 142 -3.24 11.40 -14.88
N ALA A 143 -4.18 10.55 -15.27
CA ALA A 143 -4.27 9.18 -14.73
C ALA A 143 -2.93 8.45 -14.82
N LYS A 144 -2.20 8.60 -15.95
CA LYS A 144 -0.89 8.00 -16.16
C LYS A 144 0.14 8.45 -15.11
N ASP A 145 0.14 9.71 -14.71
CA ASP A 145 1.07 10.21 -13.69
C ASP A 145 0.91 9.45 -12.36
N PHE A 146 -0.32 9.08 -11.97
CA PHE A 146 -0.57 8.27 -10.76
C PHE A 146 -0.08 6.84 -10.91
N ILE A 147 -0.26 6.23 -12.08
CA ILE A 147 0.19 4.84 -12.35
C ILE A 147 1.72 4.78 -12.42
N ASP A 148 2.37 5.74 -13.07
CA ASP A 148 3.83 5.81 -13.16
C ASP A 148 4.48 5.92 -11.77
N VAL A 149 3.86 6.62 -10.82
CA VAL A 149 4.36 6.68 -9.43
C VAL A 149 4.23 5.34 -8.72
N ILE A 150 3.17 4.54 -8.98
CA ILE A 150 3.08 3.19 -8.43
C ILE A 150 4.25 2.33 -8.93
N ARG A 151 4.55 2.40 -10.23
CA ARG A 151 5.70 1.70 -10.83
C ARG A 151 7.01 2.14 -10.19
N LEU A 152 7.22 3.44 -10.00
CA LEU A 152 8.40 3.98 -9.33
C LEU A 152 8.59 3.40 -7.91
N HIS A 153 7.51 3.31 -7.13
CA HIS A 153 7.57 2.71 -5.79
C HIS A 153 7.89 1.21 -5.84
N ALA A 154 7.30 0.49 -6.78
CA ALA A 154 7.60 -0.93 -6.99
C ALA A 154 9.06 -1.14 -7.39
N GLU A 155 9.60 -0.31 -8.28
CA GLU A 155 11.01 -0.31 -8.71
C GLU A 155 11.98 0.01 -7.57
N ASP A 156 11.60 0.87 -6.63
CA ASP A 156 12.38 1.19 -5.45
C ASP A 156 12.36 0.08 -4.39
N GLY A 157 11.62 -1.02 -4.60
CA GLY A 157 11.60 -2.19 -3.73
C GLY A 157 10.53 -2.19 -2.63
N VAL A 158 9.51 -1.34 -2.73
CA VAL A 158 8.39 -1.29 -1.77
C VAL A 158 7.61 -2.60 -1.80
N ASP A 159 7.32 -3.19 -0.63
CA ASP A 159 6.67 -4.51 -0.50
C ASP A 159 5.15 -4.45 -0.62
N PHE A 160 4.55 -3.34 -0.18
CA PHE A 160 3.12 -3.12 -0.34
C PHE A 160 2.76 -1.65 -0.53
N VAL A 161 1.71 -1.40 -1.30
CA VAL A 161 1.22 -0.05 -1.60
C VAL A 161 -0.22 0.11 -1.15
N THR A 162 -0.55 1.22 -0.49
CA THR A 162 -1.93 1.54 -0.14
C THR A 162 -2.56 2.39 -1.23
N LEU A 163 -3.61 1.86 -1.83
CA LEU A 163 -4.36 2.47 -2.93
C LEU A 163 -5.84 2.62 -2.57
N HIS A 164 -6.42 3.77 -2.87
CA HIS A 164 -7.84 4.06 -2.62
C HIS A 164 -8.66 3.79 -3.89
N CYS A 165 -8.83 2.50 -4.22
CA CYS A 165 -9.46 2.08 -5.48
C CYS A 165 -10.99 2.18 -5.47
N GLY A 166 -11.63 2.06 -4.29
CA GLY A 166 -13.10 1.96 -4.18
C GLY A 166 -13.85 3.31 -4.28
N ILE A 167 -13.17 4.45 -4.16
CA ILE A 167 -13.81 5.75 -4.35
C ILE A 167 -14.01 6.03 -5.85
N THR A 168 -15.25 6.12 -6.30
CA THR A 168 -15.65 6.33 -7.69
C THR A 168 -16.46 7.60 -7.83
N ARG A 169 -16.76 8.05 -9.06
CA ARG A 169 -17.68 9.16 -9.29
C ARG A 169 -19.05 8.93 -8.64
N LYS A 170 -19.51 7.68 -8.59
CA LYS A 170 -20.76 7.31 -7.92
C LYS A 170 -20.65 7.49 -6.40
N THR A 171 -19.53 7.13 -5.80
CA THR A 171 -19.26 7.40 -4.38
C THR A 171 -19.26 8.90 -4.08
N ILE A 172 -18.67 9.72 -4.97
CA ILE A 172 -18.70 11.19 -4.85
C ILE A 172 -20.15 11.73 -4.82
N GLU A 173 -21.03 11.21 -5.67
CA GLU A 173 -22.45 11.61 -5.67
C GLU A 173 -23.13 11.27 -4.33
N GLN A 174 -22.81 10.12 -3.74
CA GLN A 174 -23.34 9.76 -2.41
C GLN A 174 -22.80 10.69 -1.31
N ILE A 175 -21.51 11.01 -1.32
CA ILE A 175 -20.90 11.95 -0.36
C ILE A 175 -21.59 13.32 -0.43
N ARG A 176 -21.85 13.82 -1.63
CA ARG A 176 -22.55 15.11 -1.82
C ARG A 176 -24.00 15.09 -1.32
N LYS A 177 -24.71 13.97 -1.46
CA LYS A 177 -26.12 13.81 -1.01
C LYS A 177 -26.22 13.66 0.50
N HIS A 178 -25.35 12.88 1.12
CA HIS A 178 -25.51 12.43 2.50
C HIS A 178 -24.80 13.27 3.56
N LYS A 179 -24.04 14.30 3.17
CA LYS A 179 -23.42 15.32 4.07
C LYS A 179 -22.85 14.70 5.35
N ARG A 180 -21.80 13.88 5.22
CA ARG A 180 -21.07 13.31 6.35
C ARG A 180 -20.62 14.41 7.33
N LYS A 181 -20.56 14.06 8.63
CA LYS A 181 -20.11 15.01 9.66
C LYS A 181 -18.63 15.36 9.52
N MET A 182 -17.79 14.36 9.24
CA MET A 182 -16.34 14.52 9.11
C MET A 182 -15.86 14.46 7.66
N ASN A 183 -16.77 14.39 6.67
CA ASN A 183 -16.44 14.24 5.26
C ASN A 183 -15.49 13.05 5.00
N ILE A 184 -14.41 13.27 4.25
CA ILE A 184 -13.38 12.28 3.95
C ILE A 184 -12.18 12.56 4.87
N VAL A 185 -11.94 11.70 5.85
CA VAL A 185 -10.83 11.83 6.79
C VAL A 185 -9.54 11.16 6.28
N SER A 186 -9.65 10.31 5.27
CA SER A 186 -8.51 9.72 4.57
C SER A 186 -7.79 10.78 3.75
N ARG A 187 -6.49 11.00 4.02
CA ARG A 187 -5.69 11.94 3.24
C ARG A 187 -5.56 11.51 1.77
N GLY A 188 -5.24 10.23 1.52
CA GLY A 188 -5.16 9.70 0.15
C GLY A 188 -6.51 9.74 -0.57
N GLY A 189 -7.58 9.31 0.11
CA GLY A 189 -8.94 9.42 -0.41
C GLY A 189 -9.34 10.85 -0.73
N SER A 190 -8.96 11.83 0.11
CA SER A 190 -9.23 13.26 -0.15
C SER A 190 -8.50 13.79 -1.39
N LEU A 191 -7.26 13.35 -1.63
CA LEU A 191 -6.50 13.75 -2.82
C LEU A 191 -7.14 13.19 -4.10
N VAL A 192 -7.51 11.91 -4.11
CA VAL A 192 -8.21 11.28 -5.24
C VAL A 192 -9.56 11.97 -5.47
N PHE A 193 -10.35 12.17 -4.41
CA PHE A 193 -11.63 12.88 -4.50
C PHE A 193 -11.47 14.29 -5.07
N ALA A 194 -10.45 15.04 -4.64
CA ALA A 194 -10.19 16.40 -5.12
C ALA A 194 -9.83 16.37 -6.61
N TRP A 195 -8.93 15.46 -7.02
CA TRP A 195 -8.55 15.31 -8.41
C TRP A 195 -9.76 14.98 -9.30
N MET A 196 -10.55 13.97 -8.94
CA MET A 196 -11.77 13.60 -9.66
C MET A 196 -12.78 14.75 -9.73
N SER A 197 -12.87 15.55 -8.67
CA SER A 197 -13.79 16.70 -8.62
C SER A 197 -13.34 17.87 -9.51
N MET A 198 -12.02 18.07 -9.67
CA MET A 198 -11.45 19.13 -10.49
C MET A 198 -11.41 18.77 -11.97
N THR A 199 -11.09 17.53 -12.30
CA THR A 199 -10.94 17.06 -13.68
C THR A 199 -12.25 16.56 -14.29
N GLY A 200 -13.15 16.04 -13.46
CA GLY A 200 -14.35 15.32 -13.89
C GLY A 200 -14.10 13.89 -14.36
N GLU A 201 -12.85 13.41 -14.25
CA GLU A 201 -12.46 12.06 -14.62
C GLU A 201 -12.77 11.05 -13.51
N GLU A 202 -12.68 9.74 -13.83
CA GLU A 202 -12.86 8.67 -12.87
C GLU A 202 -11.55 8.47 -12.07
N ASN A 203 -11.65 7.81 -10.93
CA ASN A 203 -10.50 7.43 -10.12
C ASN A 203 -9.49 6.60 -10.92
N PRO A 204 -8.25 7.06 -11.11
CA PRO A 204 -7.27 6.33 -11.91
C PRO A 204 -6.94 4.96 -11.33
N PHE A 205 -6.99 4.79 -10.00
CA PHE A 205 -6.74 3.49 -9.35
C PHE A 205 -7.89 2.50 -9.51
N TYR A 206 -9.10 2.98 -9.82
CA TYR A 206 -10.24 2.14 -10.18
C TYR A 206 -10.24 1.82 -11.68
N GLU A 207 -10.07 2.83 -12.52
CA GLU A 207 -10.19 2.70 -13.97
C GLU A 207 -9.04 1.88 -14.61
N TYR A 208 -7.82 2.05 -14.10
CA TYR A 208 -6.61 1.37 -14.59
C TYR A 208 -6.13 0.26 -13.62
N PHE A 209 -7.07 -0.41 -12.92
CA PHE A 209 -6.72 -1.41 -11.91
C PHE A 209 -5.95 -2.59 -12.49
N ASP A 210 -6.28 -3.03 -13.71
CA ASP A 210 -5.58 -4.13 -14.38
C ASP A 210 -4.11 -3.77 -14.67
N GLU A 211 -3.83 -2.54 -15.11
CA GLU A 211 -2.44 -2.06 -15.30
C GLU A 211 -1.65 -2.01 -13.97
N ILE A 212 -2.34 -1.66 -12.88
CA ILE A 212 -1.74 -1.70 -11.55
C ILE A 212 -1.43 -3.13 -11.14
N LEU A 213 -2.31 -4.09 -11.43
CA LEU A 213 -2.07 -5.51 -11.16
C LEU A 213 -0.86 -6.04 -11.94
N ASP A 214 -0.70 -5.64 -13.20
CA ASP A 214 0.48 -6.01 -14.01
C ASP A 214 1.78 -5.50 -13.36
N ILE A 215 1.80 -4.25 -12.87
CA ILE A 215 2.95 -3.71 -12.13
C ILE A 215 3.21 -4.50 -10.85
N CYS A 216 2.15 -4.80 -10.08
CA CYS A 216 2.27 -5.53 -8.84
C CYS A 216 2.77 -6.97 -9.07
N GLU A 217 2.34 -7.64 -10.15
CA GLU A 217 2.82 -8.96 -10.53
C GLU A 217 4.31 -8.94 -10.93
N GLU A 218 4.73 -7.93 -11.70
CA GLU A 218 6.12 -7.78 -12.16
C GLU A 218 7.11 -7.74 -10.99
N TYR A 219 6.78 -7.00 -9.93
CA TYR A 219 7.66 -6.77 -8.76
C TYR A 219 7.30 -7.59 -7.52
N ASP A 220 6.20 -8.34 -7.52
CA ASP A 220 5.60 -9.04 -6.38
C ASP A 220 5.23 -8.08 -5.23
N VAL A 221 4.53 -7.00 -5.60
CA VAL A 221 4.03 -5.99 -4.66
C VAL A 221 2.63 -6.35 -4.19
N THR A 222 2.38 -6.27 -2.90
CA THR A 222 1.05 -6.49 -2.32
C THR A 222 0.24 -5.19 -2.32
N ILE A 223 -1.04 -5.25 -2.73
CA ILE A 223 -1.95 -4.12 -2.63
C ILE A 223 -2.64 -4.13 -1.26
N SER A 224 -2.56 -3.01 -0.55
CA SER A 224 -3.38 -2.69 0.61
C SER A 224 -4.51 -1.77 0.15
N LEU A 225 -5.74 -2.30 0.06
CA LEU A 225 -6.90 -1.51 -0.33
C LEU A 225 -7.29 -0.54 0.79
N GLY A 226 -7.08 0.74 0.55
CA GLY A 226 -7.38 1.81 1.49
C GLY A 226 -8.80 2.34 1.32
N ASP A 227 -9.54 2.45 2.42
CA ASP A 227 -10.88 3.02 2.43
C ASP A 227 -10.84 4.56 2.53
N ALA A 228 -11.24 5.23 1.46
CA ALA A 228 -11.37 6.68 1.42
C ALA A 228 -12.50 7.16 2.35
N CYS A 229 -13.60 6.41 2.39
CA CYS A 229 -14.79 6.72 3.17
C CYS A 229 -14.80 6.11 4.58
N ARG A 230 -13.65 5.70 5.14
CA ARG A 230 -13.59 5.32 6.55
C ARG A 230 -14.15 6.43 7.45
N PRO A 231 -14.92 6.11 8.53
CA PRO A 231 -15.56 7.12 9.34
C PRO A 231 -14.57 7.87 10.23
N GLY A 232 -14.75 9.18 10.35
CA GLY A 232 -14.03 10.01 11.32
C GLY A 232 -14.75 10.16 12.65
N CYS A 233 -16.02 9.77 12.73
CA CYS A 233 -16.84 9.77 13.94
C CYS A 233 -17.94 8.72 13.86
N LEU A 234 -18.59 8.42 15.00
CA LEU A 234 -19.68 7.43 15.07
C LEU A 234 -20.86 7.75 14.15
N ALA A 235 -21.15 9.04 13.92
CA ALA A 235 -22.27 9.45 13.07
C ALA A 235 -22.08 9.07 11.60
N ASP A 236 -20.82 8.92 11.15
CA ASP A 236 -20.46 8.57 9.78
C ASP A 236 -20.14 7.06 9.63
N ALA A 237 -20.16 6.29 10.74
CA ALA A 237 -19.83 4.88 10.73
C ALA A 237 -20.90 4.05 10.01
N THR A 238 -20.46 3.17 9.10
CA THR A 238 -21.31 2.29 8.30
C THR A 238 -22.39 3.05 7.51
N ASP A 239 -22.05 4.26 7.08
CA ASP A 239 -22.95 5.05 6.26
C ASP A 239 -22.97 4.57 4.79
N VAL A 240 -23.86 5.14 3.99
CA VAL A 240 -24.01 4.77 2.58
C VAL A 240 -22.72 4.99 1.78
N CYS A 241 -21.87 5.97 2.15
CA CYS A 241 -20.63 6.27 1.45
C CYS A 241 -19.60 5.17 1.70
N GLN A 242 -19.46 4.73 2.96
CA GLN A 242 -18.57 3.63 3.32
C GLN A 242 -19.00 2.30 2.67
N ILE A 243 -20.32 2.01 2.69
CA ILE A 243 -20.87 0.80 2.06
C ILE A 243 -20.69 0.84 0.54
N GLU A 244 -20.96 1.98 -0.12
CA GLU A 244 -20.81 2.14 -1.56
C GLU A 244 -19.35 1.93 -2.00
N GLU A 245 -18.38 2.43 -1.24
CA GLU A 245 -16.96 2.20 -1.50
C GLU A 245 -16.57 0.72 -1.32
N LEU A 246 -17.09 0.07 -0.27
CA LEU A 246 -16.74 -1.32 0.05
C LEU A 246 -17.21 -2.33 -1.01
N VAL A 247 -18.32 -2.05 -1.68
CA VAL A 247 -18.91 -2.98 -2.67
C VAL A 247 -18.40 -2.76 -4.10
N ARG A 248 -17.45 -1.86 -4.29
CA ARG A 248 -16.79 -1.60 -5.58
C ARG A 248 -15.56 -2.46 -5.77
#